data_2fb6650ad2b74db6be77c4ea207061a4
#
_entry.id   2fb6650ad2b74db6be77c4ea207061a4
#
_cell.length_a   1.000
_cell.length_b   1.000
_cell.length_c   1.000
_cell.angle_alpha   90.00
_cell.angle_beta   90.00
_cell.angle_gamma   90.00
#
_symmetry.space_group_name_H-M   'P 1'
#
loop_
_entity.id
_entity.type
_entity.pdbx_description
1 polymer ?
#
loop_
_entity_poly.entity_id
_entity_poly.type
_entity_poly.pdbx_seq_one_letter_code
_entity_poly.pdbx_strand_id
1 'polypeptide(L)'
;MDPRVSNIEEVDGFLKFTISDCNMSIANALRRIIISDIPTFVFRTFPYNENKAEIIHNTTRFHNEIIKQRLSCIPIHIDDMTFQHKDFVVEVDVTNDTDNIMYVTTKDFKIKNITTGKYSNESAVRMIFPPCPKTNDYIEFARLQPKLSETIDGERLAFRCGFDIGTAAEDGAYNVICTCAYECTPDVQKAEEVWKDKEKVMKKDGISDEDIELEKTNWNLLEGKRYYIANSYDFIIESVGVFENTEIVVKACNIMIDKCNKFLSELEHGEVSIVKSETTLTNGFDVTLKNEDYTLGKVIEYYLYQQHFIVDKTVTFCGFRKPHPHSKDSLIRIAFRDPIESAGVSGHFQGAAQNAIHAYTQLLGNFGGELAKSSSEPQVAPVSLVSLPKSLKSKAEPSSKKKEKSEGEGEGEGESKGKGKSLSEKKLLKQKLSQQSFKADAGDAGEAGEAGEAEKGVDEE
;
A
#
# COMPACT_ATOMS: atom_id res chain seq x y z
N MET A 1 20.92 12.82 -12.46
CA MET A 1 20.67 12.90 -11.01
C MET A 1 20.89 11.51 -10.45
N ASP A 2 21.59 11.41 -9.33
CA ASP A 2 21.89 10.14 -8.65
C ASP A 2 21.18 10.14 -7.32
N PRO A 3 19.93 9.60 -7.27
CA PRO A 3 19.14 9.58 -6.05
C PRO A 3 19.88 8.88 -4.91
N ARG A 4 19.83 9.46 -3.72
CA ARG A 4 20.43 8.92 -2.51
C ARG A 4 19.37 8.66 -1.47
N VAL A 5 19.49 7.55 -0.78
CA VAL A 5 18.60 7.21 0.34
C VAL A 5 19.35 7.38 1.65
N SER A 6 18.68 7.99 2.61
CA SER A 6 19.19 8.23 3.96
C SER A 6 18.07 8.09 4.99
N ASN A 7 18.41 8.12 6.27
CA ASN A 7 17.46 8.08 7.37
C ASN A 7 16.50 6.89 7.30
N ILE A 8 17.01 5.71 6.92
CA ILE A 8 16.21 4.48 6.87
C ILE A 8 15.96 4.04 8.31
N GLU A 9 14.70 4.01 8.70
CA GLU A 9 14.25 3.65 10.05
C GLU A 9 12.95 2.87 9.97
N GLU A 10 12.86 1.75 10.68
CA GLU A 10 11.63 0.97 10.79
C GLU A 10 11.17 0.95 12.25
N VAL A 11 10.03 1.59 12.52
CA VAL A 11 9.46 1.74 13.87
C VAL A 11 7.97 1.47 13.83
N ASP A 12 7.49 0.60 14.72
CA ASP A 12 6.07 0.24 14.87
C ASP A 12 5.40 -0.27 13.57
N GLY A 13 6.17 -0.89 12.67
CA GLY A 13 5.68 -1.40 11.39
C GLY A 13 5.68 -0.35 10.26
N PHE A 14 6.17 0.87 10.53
CA PHE A 14 6.35 1.91 9.53
C PHE A 14 7.81 2.00 9.10
N LEU A 15 8.07 1.86 7.81
CA LEU A 15 9.35 2.18 7.21
C LEU A 15 9.35 3.67 6.84
N LYS A 16 10.33 4.41 7.36
CA LYS A 16 10.60 5.80 7.01
C LYS A 16 11.96 5.93 6.37
N PHE A 17 12.08 6.75 5.35
CA PHE A 17 13.36 7.05 4.70
C PHE A 17 13.26 8.35 3.91
N THR A 18 14.42 8.98 3.67
CA THR A 18 14.54 10.19 2.87
C THR A 18 15.19 9.87 1.53
N ILE A 19 14.59 10.29 0.41
CA ILE A 19 15.23 10.29 -0.90
C ILE A 19 15.65 11.71 -1.22
N SER A 20 16.95 11.94 -1.39
CA SER A 20 17.53 13.21 -1.80
C SER A 20 18.11 13.14 -3.22
N ASP A 21 18.45 14.29 -3.80
CA ASP A 21 18.92 14.42 -5.18
C ASP A 21 17.99 13.78 -6.22
N CYS A 22 16.69 13.85 -5.96
CA CYS A 22 15.64 13.18 -6.71
C CYS A 22 14.57 14.17 -7.16
N ASN A 23 14.12 14.08 -8.41
CA ASN A 23 12.97 14.87 -8.86
C ASN A 23 11.65 14.29 -8.34
N MET A 24 10.67 15.16 -8.13
CA MET A 24 9.32 14.76 -7.68
C MET A 24 8.67 13.72 -8.60
N SER A 25 8.95 13.73 -9.90
CA SER A 25 8.41 12.75 -10.85
C SER A 25 8.85 11.33 -10.50
N ILE A 26 10.13 11.15 -10.08
CA ILE A 26 10.70 9.86 -9.68
C ILE A 26 10.10 9.41 -8.35
N ALA A 27 10.06 10.30 -7.35
CA ALA A 27 9.47 10.02 -6.04
C ALA A 27 7.98 9.64 -6.15
N ASN A 28 7.20 10.40 -6.93
CA ASN A 28 5.79 10.12 -7.12
C ASN A 28 5.54 8.83 -7.93
N ALA A 29 6.38 8.52 -8.91
CA ALA A 29 6.26 7.27 -9.65
C ALA A 29 6.54 6.06 -8.75
N LEU A 30 7.55 6.13 -7.88
CA LEU A 30 7.82 5.10 -6.87
C LEU A 30 6.59 4.88 -5.97
N ARG A 31 6.04 5.96 -5.38
CA ARG A 31 4.83 5.89 -4.55
C ARG A 31 3.65 5.25 -5.30
N ARG A 32 3.44 5.63 -6.55
CA ARG A 32 2.32 5.12 -7.35
C ARG A 32 2.47 3.63 -7.65
N ILE A 33 3.67 3.18 -8.00
CA ILE A 33 3.94 1.74 -8.24
C ILE A 33 3.73 0.94 -6.96
N ILE A 34 4.20 1.43 -5.82
CA ILE A 34 3.98 0.79 -4.51
C ILE A 34 2.49 0.59 -4.24
N ILE A 35 1.66 1.57 -4.55
CA ILE A 35 0.21 1.52 -4.27
C ILE A 35 -0.53 0.60 -5.25
N SER A 36 -0.11 0.55 -6.55
CA SER A 36 -0.96 -0.01 -7.59
C SER A 36 -0.40 -1.19 -8.36
N ASP A 37 0.93 -1.29 -8.54
CA ASP A 37 1.48 -2.15 -9.58
C ASP A 37 2.16 -3.43 -9.04
N ILE A 38 2.29 -3.58 -7.72
CA ILE A 38 2.94 -4.74 -7.12
C ILE A 38 2.01 -5.96 -7.22
N PRO A 39 2.42 -7.03 -7.92
CA PRO A 39 1.62 -8.24 -8.03
C PRO A 39 1.63 -9.03 -6.71
N THR A 40 0.48 -9.60 -6.37
CA THR A 40 0.31 -10.47 -5.21
C THR A 40 -0.64 -11.63 -5.53
N PHE A 41 -0.64 -12.67 -4.71
CA PHE A 41 -1.65 -13.71 -4.80
C PHE A 41 -2.98 -13.20 -4.26
N VAL A 42 -4.07 -13.53 -4.99
CA VAL A 42 -5.41 -13.01 -4.72
C VAL A 42 -6.47 -14.08 -4.89
N PHE A 43 -7.64 -13.86 -4.30
CA PHE A 43 -8.85 -14.54 -4.65
C PHE A 43 -9.61 -13.73 -5.69
N ARG A 44 -9.49 -14.09 -6.98
CA ARG A 44 -10.18 -13.39 -8.05
C ARG A 44 -11.64 -13.78 -8.07
N THR A 45 -12.52 -12.83 -7.76
CA THR A 45 -13.98 -13.04 -7.69
C THR A 45 -14.76 -12.21 -8.71
N PHE A 46 -14.10 -11.27 -9.37
CA PHE A 46 -14.64 -10.35 -10.38
C PHE A 46 -13.58 -10.11 -11.47
N PRO A 47 -13.98 -9.85 -12.74
CA PRO A 47 -15.33 -9.95 -13.32
C PRO A 47 -15.82 -11.41 -13.42
N TYR A 48 -17.09 -11.61 -13.76
CA TYR A 48 -17.73 -12.94 -13.74
C TYR A 48 -17.00 -14.00 -14.58
N ASN A 49 -16.48 -13.62 -15.74
CA ASN A 49 -15.74 -14.50 -16.66
C ASN A 49 -14.36 -14.92 -16.11
N GLU A 50 -13.80 -14.19 -15.15
CA GLU A 50 -12.51 -14.47 -14.52
C GLU A 50 -12.64 -14.99 -13.08
N ASN A 51 -13.86 -15.06 -12.57
CA ASN A 51 -14.15 -15.49 -11.22
C ASN A 51 -13.64 -16.91 -10.95
N LYS A 52 -12.87 -17.08 -9.87
CA LYS A 52 -12.33 -18.37 -9.38
C LYS A 52 -13.09 -18.91 -8.17
N ALA A 53 -14.06 -18.15 -7.64
CA ALA A 53 -14.81 -18.51 -6.43
C ALA A 53 -16.14 -19.16 -6.79
N GLU A 54 -16.39 -20.34 -6.25
CA GLU A 54 -17.67 -21.06 -6.36
C GLU A 54 -18.30 -21.17 -4.96
N ILE A 55 -19.50 -20.59 -4.80
CA ILE A 55 -20.27 -20.72 -3.58
C ILE A 55 -21.15 -21.96 -3.71
N ILE A 56 -20.88 -22.99 -2.90
CA ILE A 56 -21.56 -24.28 -2.91
C ILE A 56 -22.84 -24.20 -2.09
N HIS A 57 -22.75 -23.60 -0.90
CA HIS A 57 -23.87 -23.43 0.00
C HIS A 57 -23.73 -22.12 0.78
N ASN A 58 -24.81 -21.35 0.85
CA ASN A 58 -24.83 -20.11 1.61
C ASN A 58 -26.23 -19.84 2.16
N THR A 59 -26.40 -20.01 3.45
CA THR A 59 -27.61 -19.63 4.18
C THR A 59 -27.35 -18.45 5.12
N THR A 60 -26.16 -17.82 5.02
CA THR A 60 -25.83 -16.63 5.81
C THR A 60 -26.67 -15.43 5.38
N ARG A 61 -26.66 -14.37 6.18
CA ARG A 61 -27.33 -13.11 5.85
C ARG A 61 -26.70 -12.33 4.71
N PHE A 62 -25.47 -12.68 4.33
CA PHE A 62 -24.81 -12.10 3.18
C PHE A 62 -25.14 -12.86 1.91
N HIS A 63 -25.54 -12.15 0.85
CA HIS A 63 -25.67 -12.78 -0.45
C HIS A 63 -24.29 -13.08 -1.07
N ASN A 64 -24.28 -13.89 -2.12
CA ASN A 64 -23.05 -14.46 -2.68
C ASN A 64 -22.05 -13.40 -3.18
N GLU A 65 -22.50 -12.25 -3.71
CA GLU A 65 -21.60 -11.20 -4.15
C GLU A 65 -20.84 -10.55 -2.98
N ILE A 66 -21.52 -10.32 -1.84
CA ILE A 66 -20.85 -9.80 -0.64
C ILE A 66 -19.84 -10.82 -0.09
N ILE A 67 -20.18 -12.11 -0.08
CA ILE A 67 -19.24 -13.18 0.33
C ILE A 67 -18.00 -13.18 -0.59
N LYS A 68 -18.20 -13.08 -1.91
CA LYS A 68 -17.11 -13.00 -2.88
C LYS A 68 -16.27 -11.75 -2.72
N GLN A 69 -16.90 -10.58 -2.51
CA GLN A 69 -16.19 -9.32 -2.26
C GLN A 69 -15.34 -9.39 -0.99
N ARG A 70 -15.89 -9.95 0.10
CA ARG A 70 -15.12 -10.16 1.33
C ARG A 70 -13.94 -11.12 1.12
N LEU A 71 -14.14 -12.16 0.29
CA LEU A 71 -13.09 -13.11 -0.04
C LEU A 71 -11.94 -12.45 -0.81
N SER A 72 -12.23 -11.56 -1.77
CA SER A 72 -11.20 -10.86 -2.53
C SER A 72 -10.35 -9.92 -1.66
N CYS A 73 -10.86 -9.47 -0.50
CA CYS A 73 -10.12 -8.63 0.43
C CYS A 73 -9.22 -9.40 1.41
N ILE A 74 -9.23 -10.75 1.40
CA ILE A 74 -8.38 -11.54 2.30
C ILE A 74 -6.95 -11.56 1.77
N PRO A 75 -5.95 -11.04 2.52
CA PRO A 75 -4.56 -11.10 2.11
C PRO A 75 -4.04 -12.54 2.15
N ILE A 76 -3.25 -12.90 1.15
CA ILE A 76 -2.64 -14.22 1.00
C ILE A 76 -1.14 -14.06 1.19
N HIS A 77 -0.60 -14.57 2.30
CA HIS A 77 0.81 -14.42 2.68
C HIS A 77 1.68 -15.46 1.97
N ILE A 78 1.85 -15.27 0.67
CA ILE A 78 2.78 -16.03 -0.18
C ILE A 78 3.62 -14.99 -0.92
N ASP A 79 4.90 -14.92 -0.62
CA ASP A 79 5.88 -13.99 -1.19
C ASP A 79 6.57 -14.53 -2.44
N ASP A 80 6.70 -15.87 -2.55
CA ASP A 80 7.29 -16.54 -3.70
C ASP A 80 6.34 -16.60 -4.90
N MET A 81 6.51 -15.69 -5.84
CA MET A 81 5.71 -15.60 -7.07
C MET A 81 5.89 -16.80 -8.01
N THR A 82 6.86 -17.71 -7.75
CA THR A 82 7.05 -18.95 -8.52
C THR A 82 6.15 -20.10 -8.04
N PHE A 83 5.41 -19.89 -6.95
CA PHE A 83 4.48 -20.85 -6.39
C PHE A 83 3.45 -21.33 -7.42
N GLN A 84 3.28 -22.65 -7.53
CA GLN A 84 2.36 -23.30 -8.47
C GLN A 84 0.90 -23.18 -8.00
N HIS A 85 0.39 -21.95 -7.92
CA HIS A 85 -0.90 -21.59 -7.34
C HIS A 85 -2.09 -22.30 -8.02
N LYS A 86 -1.98 -22.66 -9.30
CA LYS A 86 -3.05 -23.33 -10.08
C LYS A 86 -3.37 -24.74 -9.59
N ASP A 87 -2.44 -25.35 -8.85
CA ASP A 87 -2.61 -26.70 -8.31
C ASP A 87 -3.35 -26.71 -6.97
N PHE A 88 -3.68 -25.54 -6.42
CA PHE A 88 -4.26 -25.44 -5.09
C PHE A 88 -5.59 -24.67 -5.10
N VAL A 89 -6.49 -25.09 -4.21
CA VAL A 89 -7.76 -24.39 -3.93
C VAL A 89 -7.95 -24.25 -2.43
N VAL A 90 -8.60 -23.17 -2.03
CA VAL A 90 -9.12 -23.02 -0.67
C VAL A 90 -10.53 -23.57 -0.66
N GLU A 91 -10.84 -24.40 0.33
CA GLU A 91 -12.18 -24.94 0.62
C GLU A 91 -12.58 -24.54 2.04
N VAL A 92 -13.83 -24.13 2.19
CA VAL A 92 -14.48 -23.85 3.48
C VAL A 92 -15.82 -24.55 3.48
N ASP A 93 -16.12 -25.23 4.58
CA ASP A 93 -17.43 -25.82 4.85
C ASP A 93 -17.65 -25.81 6.36
N VAL A 94 -18.47 -24.87 6.82
CA VAL A 94 -18.78 -24.65 8.23
C VAL A 94 -20.29 -24.54 8.40
N THR A 95 -20.80 -25.33 9.33
CA THR A 95 -22.22 -25.32 9.74
C THR A 95 -22.30 -24.95 11.23
N ASN A 96 -23.24 -24.13 11.60
CA ASN A 96 -23.46 -23.78 13.00
C ASN A 96 -24.52 -24.68 13.63
N ASP A 97 -24.09 -25.74 14.32
CA ASP A 97 -24.96 -26.63 15.06
C ASP A 97 -25.08 -26.26 16.54
N THR A 98 -24.58 -25.09 16.94
CA THR A 98 -24.60 -24.60 18.32
C THR A 98 -25.76 -23.66 18.59
N ASP A 99 -25.99 -23.34 19.86
CA ASP A 99 -27.01 -22.38 20.29
C ASP A 99 -26.51 -20.91 20.27
N ASN A 100 -25.25 -20.69 19.91
CA ASN A 100 -24.61 -19.38 19.86
C ASN A 100 -24.22 -18.99 18.42
N ILE A 101 -24.03 -17.69 18.20
CA ILE A 101 -23.47 -17.19 16.94
C ILE A 101 -22.05 -17.77 16.76
N MET A 102 -21.79 -18.35 15.60
CA MET A 102 -20.48 -18.88 15.23
C MET A 102 -19.83 -17.96 14.19
N TYR A 103 -18.54 -17.69 14.37
CA TYR A 103 -17.74 -16.88 13.44
C TYR A 103 -16.95 -17.80 12.53
N VAL A 104 -17.15 -17.66 11.22
CA VAL A 104 -16.27 -18.25 10.22
C VAL A 104 -15.09 -17.30 10.03
N THR A 105 -13.90 -17.78 10.21
CA THR A 105 -12.66 -17.00 10.15
C THR A 105 -11.68 -17.63 9.15
N THR A 106 -10.57 -16.96 8.87
CA THR A 106 -9.50 -17.53 8.04
C THR A 106 -8.84 -18.78 8.65
N LYS A 107 -9.08 -19.07 9.92
CA LYS A 107 -8.69 -20.34 10.57
C LYS A 107 -9.42 -21.55 9.98
N ASP A 108 -10.66 -21.37 9.51
CA ASP A 108 -11.51 -22.43 8.95
C ASP A 108 -11.16 -22.72 7.50
N PHE A 109 -10.26 -21.99 6.90
CA PHE A 109 -9.80 -22.18 5.53
C PHE A 109 -8.93 -23.43 5.44
N LYS A 110 -9.21 -24.29 4.45
CA LYS A 110 -8.46 -25.51 4.18
C LYS A 110 -7.91 -25.44 2.76
N ILE A 111 -6.60 -25.64 2.61
CA ILE A 111 -5.95 -25.64 1.30
C ILE A 111 -5.81 -27.07 0.81
N LYS A 112 -6.35 -27.33 -0.36
CA LYS A 112 -6.33 -28.65 -1.00
C LYS A 112 -5.54 -28.59 -2.30
N ASN A 113 -4.63 -29.53 -2.47
CA ASN A 113 -3.98 -29.75 -3.75
C ASN A 113 -4.92 -30.52 -4.68
N ILE A 114 -5.25 -29.94 -5.83
CA ILE A 114 -6.24 -30.52 -6.79
C ILE A 114 -5.70 -31.79 -7.39
N THR A 115 -4.42 -31.85 -7.74
CA THR A 115 -3.78 -32.97 -8.41
C THR A 115 -3.68 -34.20 -7.50
N THR A 116 -3.31 -34.00 -6.24
CA THR A 116 -3.14 -35.12 -5.28
C THR A 116 -4.38 -35.40 -4.43
N GLY A 117 -5.35 -34.48 -4.40
CA GLY A 117 -6.54 -34.54 -3.55
C GLY A 117 -6.25 -34.37 -2.04
N LYS A 118 -5.01 -34.08 -1.64
CA LYS A 118 -4.60 -33.98 -0.25
C LYS A 118 -4.74 -32.55 0.26
N TYR A 119 -5.14 -32.43 1.52
CA TYR A 119 -5.12 -31.14 2.23
C TYR A 119 -3.73 -30.83 2.77
N SER A 120 -3.37 -29.55 2.74
CA SER A 120 -2.20 -29.02 3.42
C SER A 120 -2.36 -29.15 4.94
N ASN A 121 -1.24 -29.24 5.66
CA ASN A 121 -1.28 -29.26 7.11
C ASN A 121 -1.70 -27.90 7.68
N GLU A 122 -2.22 -27.89 8.90
CA GLU A 122 -2.70 -26.68 9.57
C GLU A 122 -1.59 -25.62 9.72
N SER A 123 -0.35 -26.04 9.98
CA SER A 123 0.78 -25.11 10.10
C SER A 123 1.06 -24.36 8.80
N ALA A 124 0.97 -25.03 7.64
CA ALA A 124 1.15 -24.38 6.34
C ALA A 124 -0.01 -23.42 6.03
N VAL A 125 -1.24 -23.80 6.36
CA VAL A 125 -2.40 -22.89 6.21
C VAL A 125 -2.26 -21.67 7.09
N ARG A 126 -1.79 -21.83 8.34
CA ARG A 126 -1.55 -20.74 9.27
C ARG A 126 -0.46 -19.78 8.80
N MET A 127 0.52 -20.22 8.04
CA MET A 127 1.54 -19.33 7.44
C MET A 127 0.94 -18.48 6.33
N ILE A 128 -0.01 -19.04 5.56
CA ILE A 128 -0.68 -18.32 4.46
C ILE A 128 -1.77 -17.38 4.99
N PHE A 129 -2.46 -17.77 6.05
CA PHE A 129 -3.50 -16.99 6.73
C PHE A 129 -3.16 -16.85 8.21
N PRO A 130 -2.17 -16.02 8.56
CA PRO A 130 -1.75 -15.85 9.95
C PRO A 130 -2.80 -15.11 10.78
N PRO A 131 -2.85 -15.35 12.09
CA PRO A 131 -3.59 -14.51 13.01
C PRO A 131 -2.89 -13.15 13.18
N CYS A 132 -3.65 -12.15 13.62
CA CYS A 132 -3.09 -10.84 13.96
C CYS A 132 -2.00 -10.99 15.04
N PRO A 133 -0.78 -10.47 14.84
CA PRO A 133 0.31 -10.61 15.82
C PRO A 133 0.01 -10.00 17.20
N LYS A 134 -0.85 -8.98 17.25
CA LYS A 134 -1.18 -8.24 18.50
C LYS A 134 -2.30 -8.90 19.30
N THR A 135 -3.36 -9.40 18.63
CA THR A 135 -4.56 -9.94 19.27
C THR A 135 -4.66 -11.46 19.19
N ASN A 136 -3.90 -12.09 18.31
CA ASN A 136 -3.96 -13.50 17.96
C ASN A 136 -5.31 -13.95 17.39
N ASP A 137 -6.11 -13.00 16.88
CA ASP A 137 -7.38 -13.26 16.21
C ASP A 137 -7.18 -13.47 14.71
N TYR A 138 -7.97 -14.36 14.13
CA TYR A 138 -8.04 -14.57 12.69
C TYR A 138 -9.03 -13.61 12.04
N ILE A 139 -8.89 -13.34 10.75
CA ILE A 139 -9.80 -12.46 10.02
C ILE A 139 -11.21 -13.03 10.03
N GLU A 140 -12.17 -12.28 10.57
CA GLU A 140 -13.59 -12.62 10.55
C GLU A 140 -14.13 -12.52 9.12
N PHE A 141 -14.62 -13.65 8.59
CA PHE A 141 -15.12 -13.75 7.23
C PHE A 141 -16.65 -13.67 7.15
N ALA A 142 -17.34 -14.46 7.98
CA ALA A 142 -18.80 -14.46 8.06
C ALA A 142 -19.29 -14.84 9.46
N ARG A 143 -20.56 -14.57 9.75
CA ARG A 143 -21.24 -14.97 10.98
C ARG A 143 -22.38 -15.89 10.63
N LEU A 144 -22.45 -17.02 11.31
CA LEU A 144 -23.51 -18.02 11.17
C LEU A 144 -24.45 -17.93 12.36
N GLN A 145 -25.74 -17.78 12.09
CA GLN A 145 -26.78 -17.81 13.13
C GLN A 145 -26.92 -19.21 13.71
N PRO A 146 -27.27 -19.31 14.99
CA PRO A 146 -27.48 -20.58 15.67
C PRO A 146 -28.69 -21.33 15.12
N LYS A 147 -28.80 -22.62 15.47
CA LYS A 147 -29.98 -23.41 15.31
C LYS A 147 -31.11 -22.84 16.17
N LEU A 148 -32.23 -22.48 15.54
CA LEU A 148 -33.36 -21.85 16.22
C LEU A 148 -34.37 -22.85 16.79
N SER A 149 -34.47 -24.05 16.22
CA SER A 149 -35.34 -25.12 16.67
C SER A 149 -34.88 -26.48 16.09
N GLU A 150 -35.51 -27.58 16.49
CA GLU A 150 -35.22 -28.88 15.92
C GLU A 150 -35.55 -28.99 14.42
N THR A 151 -36.42 -28.09 13.93
CA THR A 151 -36.85 -28.06 12.51
C THR A 151 -36.15 -27.01 11.68
N ILE A 152 -35.44 -26.06 12.32
CA ILE A 152 -34.71 -24.96 11.64
C ILE A 152 -33.24 -25.13 11.99
N ASP A 153 -32.49 -25.69 11.02
CA ASP A 153 -31.04 -25.85 11.17
C ASP A 153 -30.33 -24.51 11.27
N GLY A 154 -29.13 -24.51 11.87
CA GLY A 154 -28.27 -23.36 11.87
C GLY A 154 -27.72 -23.01 10.49
N GLU A 155 -27.22 -21.80 10.35
CA GLU A 155 -26.68 -21.34 9.08
C GLU A 155 -25.40 -22.10 8.69
N ARG A 156 -25.20 -22.26 7.37
CA ARG A 156 -24.04 -22.94 6.78
C ARG A 156 -23.43 -22.09 5.68
N LEU A 157 -22.10 -22.11 5.60
CA LEU A 157 -21.35 -21.54 4.51
C LEU A 157 -20.36 -22.55 3.96
N ALA A 158 -20.49 -22.86 2.67
CA ALA A 158 -19.54 -23.71 1.96
C ALA A 158 -19.17 -23.08 0.61
N PHE A 159 -17.87 -22.94 0.38
CA PHE A 159 -17.34 -22.43 -0.89
C PHE A 159 -15.96 -23.02 -1.18
N ARG A 160 -15.54 -22.87 -2.44
CA ARG A 160 -14.17 -23.12 -2.86
C ARG A 160 -13.68 -21.97 -3.75
N CYS A 161 -12.38 -21.68 -3.71
CA CYS A 161 -11.75 -20.65 -4.52
C CYS A 161 -10.32 -21.04 -4.89
N GLY A 162 -9.96 -20.87 -6.17
CA GLY A 162 -8.58 -20.99 -6.64
C GLY A 162 -7.80 -19.71 -6.38
N PHE A 163 -6.47 -19.84 -6.27
CA PHE A 163 -5.56 -18.69 -6.22
C PHE A 163 -5.35 -18.12 -7.62
N ASP A 164 -5.12 -16.82 -7.70
CA ASP A 164 -4.71 -16.11 -8.91
C ASP A 164 -3.67 -15.05 -8.56
N ILE A 165 -3.13 -14.35 -9.55
CA ILE A 165 -2.24 -13.22 -9.35
C ILE A 165 -2.97 -11.96 -9.84
N GLY A 166 -2.89 -10.89 -9.07
CA GLY A 166 -3.50 -9.61 -9.40
C GLY A 166 -2.72 -8.43 -8.83
N THR A 167 -3.08 -7.24 -9.25
CA THR A 167 -2.52 -5.98 -8.77
C THR A 167 -3.62 -5.04 -8.29
N ALA A 168 -3.29 -4.10 -7.41
CA ALA A 168 -4.24 -3.09 -6.96
C ALA A 168 -4.71 -2.14 -8.07
N ALA A 169 -3.98 -2.07 -9.20
CA ALA A 169 -4.43 -1.36 -10.40
C ALA A 169 -5.65 -2.02 -11.04
N GLU A 170 -5.81 -3.34 -10.90
CA GLU A 170 -6.96 -4.10 -11.40
C GLU A 170 -8.15 -3.98 -10.45
N ASP A 171 -7.90 -4.19 -9.16
CA ASP A 171 -8.90 -4.08 -8.09
C ASP A 171 -8.21 -3.64 -6.78
N GLY A 172 -8.74 -2.59 -6.15
CA GLY A 172 -8.23 -2.08 -4.87
C GLY A 172 -8.25 -3.11 -3.72
N ALA A 173 -9.01 -4.20 -3.84
CA ALA A 173 -8.98 -5.31 -2.90
C ALA A 173 -7.63 -6.04 -2.87
N TYR A 174 -6.82 -5.93 -3.93
CA TYR A 174 -5.53 -6.60 -4.08
C TYR A 174 -4.35 -5.76 -3.57
N ASN A 175 -4.64 -4.81 -2.72
CA ASN A 175 -3.66 -3.89 -2.18
C ASN A 175 -2.68 -4.60 -1.22
N VAL A 176 -1.38 -4.32 -1.38
CA VAL A 176 -0.30 -4.88 -0.53
C VAL A 176 0.20 -3.88 0.51
N ILE A 177 -0.32 -2.65 0.48
CA ILE A 177 0.16 -1.53 1.29
C ILE A 177 -0.98 -0.85 2.04
N CYS A 178 -0.82 -0.56 3.33
CA CYS A 178 -1.75 0.24 4.11
C CYS A 178 -1.51 1.73 3.86
N THR A 179 -0.25 2.13 3.94
CA THR A 179 0.17 3.53 3.83
C THR A 179 1.37 3.65 2.91
N CYS A 180 1.30 4.53 1.92
CA CYS A 180 2.46 4.96 1.15
C CYS A 180 2.30 6.44 0.80
N ALA A 181 3.06 7.28 1.48
CA ALA A 181 3.03 8.73 1.30
C ALA A 181 4.44 9.30 1.33
N TYR A 182 4.60 10.50 0.78
CA TYR A 182 5.81 11.28 0.96
C TYR A 182 5.45 12.74 1.14
N GLU A 183 6.33 13.46 1.83
CA GLU A 183 6.32 14.92 1.92
C GLU A 183 7.68 15.49 1.51
N CYS A 184 7.74 16.79 1.21
CA CYS A 184 9.01 17.44 0.98
C CYS A 184 9.78 17.51 2.30
N THR A 185 11.06 17.16 2.29
CA THR A 185 11.92 17.21 3.49
C THR A 185 11.97 18.65 4.05
N PRO A 186 11.56 18.89 5.30
CA PRO A 186 11.51 20.23 5.88
C PRO A 186 12.90 20.85 6.00
N ASP A 187 13.04 22.11 5.59
CA ASP A 187 14.20 22.94 5.87
C ASP A 187 13.99 23.68 7.20
N VAL A 188 14.23 22.95 8.30
CA VAL A 188 14.02 23.46 9.66
C VAL A 188 14.87 24.70 9.93
N GLN A 189 16.11 24.75 9.42
CA GLN A 189 17.02 25.87 9.65
C GLN A 189 16.48 27.16 9.02
N LYS A 190 16.10 27.08 7.74
CA LYS A 190 15.53 28.22 7.03
C LYS A 190 14.18 28.66 7.61
N ALA A 191 13.31 27.70 7.97
CA ALA A 191 12.04 28.01 8.63
C ALA A 191 12.26 28.75 9.95
N GLU A 192 13.26 28.35 10.75
CA GLU A 192 13.58 28.99 12.02
C GLU A 192 14.25 30.37 11.86
N GLU A 193 15.07 30.53 10.84
CA GLU A 193 15.64 31.85 10.50
C GLU A 193 14.53 32.86 10.16
N VAL A 194 13.59 32.47 9.28
CA VAL A 194 12.47 33.33 8.91
C VAL A 194 11.55 33.61 10.10
N TRP A 195 11.33 32.60 10.96
CA TRP A 195 10.56 32.77 12.19
C TRP A 195 11.21 33.82 13.11
N LYS A 196 12.52 33.78 13.33
CA LYS A 196 13.25 34.76 14.17
C LYS A 196 13.07 36.20 13.67
N ASP A 197 13.01 36.40 12.35
CA ASP A 197 12.77 37.72 11.80
C ASP A 197 11.31 38.16 12.00
N LYS A 198 10.35 37.27 11.85
CA LYS A 198 8.93 37.50 12.14
C LYS A 198 8.73 37.83 13.63
N GLU A 199 9.34 37.08 14.52
CA GLU A 199 9.31 37.31 15.98
C GLU A 199 9.84 38.70 16.37
N LYS A 200 10.95 39.12 15.74
CA LYS A 200 11.50 40.50 15.98
C LYS A 200 10.49 41.58 15.59
N VAL A 201 9.74 41.40 14.52
CA VAL A 201 8.70 42.37 14.09
C VAL A 201 7.56 42.36 15.10
N MET A 202 7.06 41.22 15.51
CA MET A 202 5.96 41.06 16.48
C MET A 202 6.32 41.71 17.83
N LYS A 203 7.56 41.54 18.31
CA LYS A 203 8.05 42.19 19.53
C LYS A 203 8.12 43.70 19.41
N LYS A 204 8.47 44.25 18.22
CA LYS A 204 8.44 45.69 17.96
C LYS A 204 7.02 46.25 17.96
N ASP A 205 6.06 45.44 17.47
CA ASP A 205 4.64 45.81 17.41
C ASP A 205 3.93 45.65 18.78
N GLY A 206 4.67 45.20 19.82
CA GLY A 206 4.18 45.13 21.19
C GLY A 206 3.25 43.94 21.46
N ILE A 207 3.34 42.87 20.66
CA ILE A 207 2.58 41.66 20.88
C ILE A 207 3.11 40.94 22.12
N SER A 208 2.21 40.33 22.91
CA SER A 208 2.56 39.62 24.14
C SER A 208 3.41 38.39 23.86
N ASP A 209 4.27 37.98 24.81
CA ASP A 209 5.07 36.77 24.64
C ASP A 209 4.20 35.50 24.55
N GLU A 210 3.02 35.46 25.19
CA GLU A 210 2.06 34.36 25.09
C GLU A 210 1.47 34.21 23.67
N ASP A 211 1.12 35.34 23.05
CA ASP A 211 0.62 35.35 21.67
C ASP A 211 1.72 34.99 20.67
N ILE A 212 2.96 35.38 20.93
CA ILE A 212 4.12 34.99 20.10
C ILE A 212 4.35 33.48 20.15
N GLU A 213 4.20 32.85 21.32
CA GLU A 213 4.37 31.41 21.47
C GLU A 213 3.24 30.64 20.77
N LEU A 214 2.01 31.14 20.83
CA LEU A 214 0.87 30.61 20.07
C LEU A 214 1.12 30.72 18.56
N GLU A 215 1.56 31.89 18.09
CA GLU A 215 1.89 32.09 16.69
C GLU A 215 3.08 31.25 16.23
N LYS A 216 4.05 30.95 17.09
CA LYS A 216 5.13 30.00 16.79
C LYS A 216 4.62 28.60 16.58
N THR A 217 3.66 28.19 17.40
CA THR A 217 3.00 26.88 17.24
C THR A 217 2.25 26.82 15.91
N ASN A 218 1.48 27.85 15.59
CA ASN A 218 0.79 27.97 14.30
C ASN A 218 1.77 27.97 13.11
N TRP A 219 2.86 28.72 13.23
CA TRP A 219 3.92 28.75 12.24
C TRP A 219 4.49 27.37 11.95
N ASN A 220 4.86 26.63 12.98
CA ASN A 220 5.43 25.27 12.83
C ASN A 220 4.45 24.28 12.18
N LEU A 221 3.15 24.45 12.44
CA LEU A 221 2.13 23.58 11.87
C LEU A 221 1.75 23.93 10.43
N LEU A 222 1.86 25.18 10.03
CA LEU A 222 1.34 25.72 8.76
C LEU A 222 2.45 26.30 7.86
N GLU A 223 2.81 27.56 8.09
CA GLU A 223 3.69 28.30 7.17
C GLU A 223 5.14 27.84 7.21
N GLY A 224 5.63 27.40 8.36
CA GLY A 224 6.98 26.84 8.51
C GLY A 224 7.22 25.63 7.59
N LYS A 225 6.17 24.82 7.34
CA LYS A 225 6.24 23.67 6.42
C LYS A 225 6.39 24.04 4.94
N ARG A 226 6.25 25.31 4.56
CA ARG A 226 6.52 25.76 3.20
C ARG A 226 8.02 25.89 2.89
N TYR A 227 8.86 25.86 3.91
CA TYR A 227 10.31 25.83 3.76
C TYR A 227 10.79 24.40 3.73
N TYR A 228 11.24 23.96 2.58
CA TYR A 228 11.67 22.59 2.33
C TYR A 228 12.95 22.55 1.49
N ILE A 229 13.67 21.45 1.60
CA ILE A 229 14.87 21.17 0.82
C ILE A 229 14.45 20.72 -0.58
N ALA A 230 14.91 21.43 -1.61
CA ALA A 230 14.58 21.09 -2.98
C ALA A 230 15.08 19.67 -3.35
N ASN A 231 14.28 18.90 -4.10
CA ASN A 231 14.62 17.57 -4.56
C ASN A 231 14.93 16.56 -3.43
N SER A 232 14.29 16.74 -2.27
CA SER A 232 14.37 15.83 -1.13
C SER A 232 12.98 15.51 -0.59
N TYR A 233 12.70 14.22 -0.35
CA TYR A 233 11.38 13.72 0.02
C TYR A 233 11.48 12.68 1.12
N ASP A 234 10.68 12.85 2.17
CA ASP A 234 10.56 11.94 3.30
C ASP A 234 9.38 10.99 3.06
N PHE A 235 9.66 9.71 2.95
CA PHE A 235 8.68 8.66 2.73
C PHE A 235 8.25 8.01 4.03
N ILE A 236 6.98 7.57 4.06
CA ILE A 236 6.43 6.68 5.06
C ILE A 236 5.65 5.56 4.38
N ILE A 237 5.97 4.32 4.74
CA ILE A 237 5.39 3.10 4.16
C ILE A 237 4.95 2.16 5.27
N GLU A 238 3.78 1.55 5.11
CA GLU A 238 3.24 0.53 6.00
C GLU A 238 2.61 -0.59 5.17
N SER A 239 3.16 -1.80 5.27
CA SER A 239 2.68 -3.00 4.58
C SER A 239 1.36 -3.52 5.18
N VAL A 240 0.57 -4.24 4.37
CA VAL A 240 -0.54 -5.08 4.85
C VAL A 240 -0.01 -6.35 5.54
N GLY A 241 1.29 -6.67 5.39
CA GLY A 241 1.96 -7.80 6.03
C GLY A 241 2.22 -8.99 5.09
N VAL A 242 1.88 -8.87 3.79
CA VAL A 242 2.23 -9.90 2.79
C VAL A 242 3.72 -9.85 2.44
N PHE A 243 4.25 -8.65 2.29
CA PHE A 243 5.66 -8.39 2.01
C PHE A 243 6.26 -7.48 3.09
N GLU A 244 7.55 -7.60 3.33
CA GLU A 244 8.30 -6.67 4.17
C GLU A 244 8.34 -5.28 3.52
N ASN A 245 8.36 -4.22 4.33
CA ASN A 245 8.34 -2.84 3.83
C ASN A 245 9.49 -2.53 2.86
N THR A 246 10.70 -2.99 3.18
CA THR A 246 11.89 -2.83 2.33
C THR A 246 11.77 -3.61 1.02
N GLU A 247 11.22 -4.82 1.06
CA GLU A 247 10.96 -5.64 -0.11
C GLU A 247 9.97 -4.96 -1.07
N ILE A 248 8.93 -4.30 -0.55
CA ILE A 248 7.97 -3.53 -1.34
C ILE A 248 8.68 -2.45 -2.16
N VAL A 249 9.62 -1.70 -1.56
CA VAL A 249 10.38 -0.67 -2.26
C VAL A 249 11.26 -1.28 -3.37
N VAL A 250 11.92 -2.39 -3.07
CA VAL A 250 12.75 -3.14 -4.04
C VAL A 250 11.90 -3.65 -5.22
N LYS A 251 10.74 -4.27 -4.94
CA LYS A 251 9.79 -4.70 -5.98
C LYS A 251 9.34 -3.52 -6.85
N ALA A 252 9.01 -2.39 -6.25
CA ALA A 252 8.57 -1.20 -6.98
C ALA A 252 9.67 -0.62 -7.88
N CYS A 253 10.93 -0.59 -7.43
CA CYS A 253 12.05 -0.18 -8.27
C CYS A 253 12.23 -1.12 -9.46
N ASN A 254 12.18 -2.43 -9.26
CA ASN A 254 12.27 -3.43 -10.32
C ASN A 254 11.13 -3.28 -11.34
N ILE A 255 9.89 -3.10 -10.90
CA ILE A 255 8.73 -2.88 -11.77
C ILE A 255 8.95 -1.64 -12.67
N MET A 256 9.50 -0.55 -12.13
CA MET A 256 9.78 0.64 -12.94
C MET A 256 10.89 0.40 -13.95
N ILE A 257 11.94 -0.32 -13.55
CA ILE A 257 13.02 -0.73 -14.46
C ILE A 257 12.45 -1.60 -15.61
N ASP A 258 11.58 -2.55 -15.27
CA ASP A 258 10.93 -3.41 -16.28
C ASP A 258 10.01 -2.63 -17.22
N LYS A 259 9.24 -1.66 -16.72
CA LYS A 259 8.44 -0.74 -17.55
C LYS A 259 9.33 0.05 -18.52
N CYS A 260 10.46 0.57 -18.04
CA CYS A 260 11.41 1.29 -18.91
C CYS A 260 12.06 0.36 -19.93
N ASN A 261 12.46 -0.86 -19.57
CA ASN A 261 13.02 -1.84 -20.48
C ASN A 261 12.02 -2.26 -21.56
N LYS A 262 10.75 -2.47 -21.17
CA LYS A 262 9.67 -2.76 -22.12
C LYS A 262 9.50 -1.61 -23.12
N PHE A 263 9.47 -0.36 -22.62
CA PHE A 263 9.37 0.81 -23.47
C PHE A 263 10.57 0.95 -24.44
N LEU A 264 11.79 0.66 -23.98
CA LEU A 264 12.99 0.62 -24.83
C LEU A 264 12.85 -0.43 -25.94
N SER A 265 12.40 -1.63 -25.61
CA SER A 265 12.17 -2.69 -26.59
C SER A 265 11.10 -2.29 -27.62
N GLU A 266 10.01 -1.67 -27.20
CA GLU A 266 8.96 -1.16 -28.10
C GLU A 266 9.50 -0.05 -29.03
N LEU A 267 10.39 0.82 -28.54
CA LEU A 267 11.07 1.83 -29.37
C LEU A 267 12.00 1.21 -30.40
N GLU A 268 12.79 0.20 -30.03
CA GLU A 268 13.73 -0.51 -30.91
C GLU A 268 13.00 -1.27 -32.02
N HIS A 269 11.87 -1.88 -31.73
CA HIS A 269 11.05 -2.60 -32.70
C HIS A 269 10.14 -1.69 -33.53
N GLY A 270 10.12 -0.38 -33.27
CA GLY A 270 9.28 0.59 -33.97
C GLY A 270 7.78 0.47 -33.67
N GLU A 271 7.43 -0.14 -32.52
CA GLU A 271 6.05 -0.34 -32.10
C GLU A 271 5.43 0.91 -31.43
N VAL A 272 6.28 1.86 -31.02
CA VAL A 272 5.85 3.14 -30.47
C VAL A 272 5.41 4.06 -31.59
N SER A 273 4.18 4.56 -31.50
CA SER A 273 3.64 5.51 -32.48
C SER A 273 4.28 6.89 -32.29
N ILE A 274 5.06 7.34 -33.28
CA ILE A 274 5.69 8.67 -33.35
C ILE A 274 5.12 9.40 -34.55
N VAL A 275 4.21 10.34 -34.35
CA VAL A 275 3.47 11.05 -35.41
C VAL A 275 3.77 12.54 -35.33
N LYS A 276 3.87 13.21 -36.46
CA LYS A 276 3.98 14.67 -36.50
C LYS A 276 2.76 15.28 -35.86
N SER A 277 2.97 16.24 -34.96
CA SER A 277 1.88 16.93 -34.27
C SER A 277 1.12 17.85 -35.24
N GLU A 278 -0.20 17.73 -35.24
CA GLU A 278 -1.12 18.57 -36.04
C GLU A 278 -1.32 19.98 -35.43
N THR A 279 -0.53 20.36 -34.44
CA THR A 279 -0.63 21.66 -33.77
C THR A 279 0.22 22.74 -34.43
N THR A 280 0.10 23.97 -33.93
CA THR A 280 0.91 25.12 -34.38
C THR A 280 2.40 25.04 -34.00
N LEU A 281 2.81 23.99 -33.26
CA LEU A 281 4.21 23.77 -32.88
C LEU A 281 5.00 23.29 -34.09
N THR A 282 6.00 24.08 -34.49
CA THR A 282 6.94 23.67 -35.57
C THR A 282 7.82 22.53 -35.09
N ASN A 283 8.10 21.56 -35.96
CA ASN A 283 8.91 20.37 -35.67
C ASN A 283 8.40 19.58 -34.45
N GLY A 284 7.05 19.57 -34.23
CA GLY A 284 6.41 18.87 -33.15
C GLY A 284 6.08 17.42 -33.49
N PHE A 285 6.21 16.53 -32.50
CA PHE A 285 5.86 15.12 -32.57
C PHE A 285 5.04 14.72 -31.36
N ASP A 286 4.08 13.84 -31.57
CA ASP A 286 3.29 13.17 -30.55
C ASP A 286 3.75 11.71 -30.45
N VAL A 287 4.26 11.33 -29.30
CA VAL A 287 4.75 9.98 -28.99
C VAL A 287 3.75 9.32 -28.05
N THR A 288 3.12 8.23 -28.50
CA THR A 288 2.09 7.53 -27.73
C THR A 288 2.71 6.48 -26.83
N LEU A 289 2.37 6.54 -25.55
CA LEU A 289 2.71 5.54 -24.54
C LEU A 289 1.49 4.62 -24.34
N LYS A 290 1.58 3.39 -24.86
CA LYS A 290 0.47 2.42 -24.81
C LYS A 290 0.30 1.86 -23.42
N ASN A 291 -0.94 1.91 -22.90
CA ASN A 291 -1.31 1.42 -21.57
C ASN A 291 -0.48 2.01 -20.41
N GLU A 292 0.13 3.19 -20.62
CA GLU A 292 0.91 3.90 -19.61
C GLU A 292 0.22 5.20 -19.21
N ASP A 293 0.54 5.64 -18.01
CA ASP A 293 -0.04 6.84 -17.41
C ASP A 293 1.03 7.83 -16.90
N TYR A 294 0.64 8.65 -15.94
CA TYR A 294 1.53 9.62 -15.30
C TYR A 294 2.78 8.98 -14.66
N THR A 295 2.75 7.67 -14.33
CA THR A 295 3.84 6.99 -13.63
C THR A 295 5.09 6.94 -14.50
N LEU A 296 5.02 6.30 -15.66
CA LEU A 296 6.13 6.26 -16.63
C LEU A 296 6.25 7.60 -17.37
N GLY A 297 5.10 8.17 -17.81
CA GLY A 297 5.09 9.33 -18.67
C GLY A 297 5.75 10.57 -18.08
N LYS A 298 5.56 10.82 -16.78
CA LYS A 298 6.18 11.98 -16.09
C LYS A 298 7.67 11.77 -15.82
N VAL A 299 8.12 10.56 -15.64
CA VAL A 299 9.55 10.27 -15.49
C VAL A 299 10.28 10.46 -16.81
N ILE A 300 9.73 9.96 -17.93
CA ILE A 300 10.29 10.15 -19.26
C ILE A 300 10.28 11.65 -19.65
N GLU A 301 9.14 12.34 -19.45
CA GLU A 301 9.05 13.80 -19.69
C GLU A 301 10.12 14.57 -18.92
N TYR A 302 10.33 14.24 -17.64
CA TYR A 302 11.33 14.90 -16.81
C TYR A 302 12.74 14.77 -17.41
N TYR A 303 13.17 13.57 -17.81
CA TYR A 303 14.51 13.37 -18.39
C TYR A 303 14.66 14.02 -19.76
N LEU A 304 13.62 13.99 -20.59
CA LEU A 304 13.59 14.70 -21.86
C LEU A 304 13.72 16.21 -21.64
N TYR A 305 12.94 16.77 -20.71
CA TYR A 305 12.97 18.19 -20.39
C TYR A 305 14.31 18.60 -19.81
N GLN A 306 14.82 17.87 -18.82
CA GLN A 306 16.07 18.19 -18.15
C GLN A 306 17.25 18.17 -19.12
N GLN A 307 17.36 17.12 -19.92
CA GLN A 307 18.49 16.96 -20.84
C GLN A 307 18.36 17.89 -22.05
N HIS A 308 17.24 17.84 -22.75
CA HIS A 308 17.15 18.45 -24.08
C HIS A 308 16.54 19.85 -24.11
N PHE A 309 15.75 20.23 -23.09
CA PHE A 309 15.26 21.60 -22.99
C PHE A 309 16.19 22.49 -22.17
N ILE A 310 16.68 22.00 -21.00
CA ILE A 310 17.52 22.82 -20.10
C ILE A 310 18.98 22.78 -20.52
N VAL A 311 19.58 21.57 -20.70
CA VAL A 311 21.02 21.41 -20.95
C VAL A 311 21.36 21.64 -22.42
N ASP A 312 20.86 20.79 -23.31
CA ASP A 312 21.23 20.80 -24.76
C ASP A 312 20.53 21.93 -25.53
N LYS A 313 19.39 22.40 -25.05
CA LYS A 313 18.54 23.44 -25.68
C LYS A 313 18.13 23.09 -27.14
N THR A 314 18.03 21.81 -27.43
CA THR A 314 17.59 21.28 -28.74
C THR A 314 16.09 21.20 -28.87
N VAL A 315 15.38 21.07 -27.71
CA VAL A 315 13.93 21.00 -27.60
C VAL A 315 13.35 22.35 -27.23
N THR A 316 12.26 22.75 -27.88
CA THR A 316 11.51 23.99 -27.59
C THR A 316 10.29 23.77 -26.74
N PHE A 317 9.74 22.54 -26.73
CA PHE A 317 8.60 22.14 -25.92
C PHE A 317 8.67 20.64 -25.60
N CYS A 318 8.38 20.28 -24.36
CA CYS A 318 8.17 18.89 -23.94
C CYS A 318 7.05 18.87 -22.90
N GLY A 319 6.03 18.04 -23.11
CA GLY A 319 4.89 17.97 -22.20
C GLY A 319 4.16 16.64 -22.30
N PHE A 320 3.88 16.05 -21.14
CA PHE A 320 3.05 14.84 -21.00
C PHE A 320 1.55 15.21 -21.00
N ARG A 321 0.74 14.39 -21.64
CA ARG A 321 -0.72 14.51 -21.65
C ARG A 321 -1.39 13.15 -21.57
N LYS A 322 -2.34 13.00 -20.66
CA LYS A 322 -3.36 11.93 -20.70
C LYS A 322 -4.66 12.54 -21.24
N PRO A 323 -5.13 12.12 -22.41
CA PRO A 323 -6.28 12.75 -23.07
C PRO A 323 -7.55 12.73 -22.22
N HIS A 324 -7.81 11.60 -21.55
CA HIS A 324 -8.93 11.40 -20.63
C HIS A 324 -8.52 10.42 -19.53
N PRO A 325 -9.02 10.54 -18.30
CA PRO A 325 -8.72 9.58 -17.20
C PRO A 325 -9.00 8.12 -17.57
N HIS A 326 -10.06 7.86 -18.33
CA HIS A 326 -10.42 6.52 -18.79
C HIS A 326 -9.68 6.05 -20.07
N SER A 327 -8.89 6.91 -20.71
CA SER A 327 -8.02 6.49 -21.81
C SER A 327 -6.94 5.54 -21.27
N LYS A 328 -6.72 4.43 -21.95
CA LYS A 328 -5.63 3.51 -21.60
C LYS A 328 -4.28 4.13 -21.93
N ASP A 329 -4.19 4.84 -23.04
CA ASP A 329 -2.97 5.41 -23.56
C ASP A 329 -2.77 6.84 -23.08
N SER A 330 -1.52 7.27 -23.08
CA SER A 330 -1.10 8.63 -22.85
C SER A 330 -0.11 9.06 -23.96
N LEU A 331 0.24 10.34 -24.01
CA LEU A 331 1.16 10.85 -25.01
C LEU A 331 2.14 11.86 -24.42
N ILE A 332 3.34 11.89 -24.97
CA ILE A 332 4.30 12.97 -24.76
C ILE A 332 4.40 13.75 -26.07
N ARG A 333 4.11 15.05 -26.00
CA ARG A 333 4.36 15.98 -27.10
C ARG A 333 5.73 16.60 -26.91
N ILE A 334 6.53 16.54 -27.95
CA ILE A 334 7.87 17.14 -27.99
C ILE A 334 8.03 17.95 -29.27
N ALA A 335 8.65 19.12 -29.18
CA ALA A 335 8.96 19.94 -30.34
C ALA A 335 10.42 20.35 -30.33
N PHE A 336 11.05 20.27 -31.48
CA PHE A 336 12.48 20.52 -31.67
C PHE A 336 12.73 21.91 -32.27
N ARG A 337 13.91 22.46 -32.02
CA ARG A 337 14.35 23.72 -32.60
C ARG A 337 14.61 23.52 -34.11
N ASP A 338 15.33 22.47 -34.43
CA ASP A 338 15.71 22.12 -35.81
C ASP A 338 14.85 20.96 -36.32
N PRO A 339 14.63 20.83 -37.64
CA PRO A 339 13.95 19.69 -38.20
C PRO A 339 14.66 18.38 -37.87
N ILE A 340 13.90 17.38 -37.41
CA ILE A 340 14.41 16.06 -37.08
C ILE A 340 13.51 14.98 -37.69
N GLU A 341 14.04 13.79 -37.92
CA GLU A 341 13.28 12.63 -38.36
C GLU A 341 12.78 11.81 -37.18
N SER A 342 11.76 10.98 -37.39
CA SER A 342 11.20 10.13 -36.35
C SER A 342 12.20 9.22 -35.64
N ALA A 343 13.22 8.73 -36.37
CA ALA A 343 14.30 7.94 -35.80
C ALA A 343 15.14 8.74 -34.78
N GLY A 344 15.39 10.02 -35.03
CA GLY A 344 16.08 10.90 -34.12
C GLY A 344 15.23 11.18 -32.86
N VAL A 345 13.91 11.34 -33.02
CA VAL A 345 12.97 11.46 -31.88
C VAL A 345 13.05 10.22 -30.98
N SER A 346 13.01 9.01 -31.56
CA SER A 346 13.16 7.74 -30.85
C SER A 346 14.44 7.71 -30.00
N GLY A 347 15.57 8.17 -30.51
CA GLY A 347 16.86 8.21 -29.80
C GLY A 347 16.81 9.08 -28.54
N HIS A 348 16.07 10.21 -28.53
CA HIS A 348 15.91 11.04 -27.36
C HIS A 348 15.11 10.32 -26.26
N PHE A 349 14.05 9.58 -26.64
CA PHE A 349 13.25 8.79 -25.70
C PHE A 349 14.03 7.58 -25.14
N GLN A 350 14.90 6.95 -25.96
CA GLN A 350 15.79 5.89 -25.48
C GLN A 350 16.75 6.41 -24.41
N GLY A 351 17.38 7.56 -24.62
CA GLY A 351 18.23 8.20 -23.61
C GLY A 351 17.50 8.53 -22.32
N ALA A 352 16.27 9.04 -22.42
CA ALA A 352 15.44 9.34 -21.24
C ALA A 352 15.09 8.08 -20.45
N ALA A 353 14.72 6.98 -21.12
CA ALA A 353 14.40 5.71 -20.46
C ALA A 353 15.64 5.09 -19.79
N GLN A 354 16.82 5.16 -20.43
CA GLN A 354 18.09 4.70 -19.86
C GLN A 354 18.46 5.48 -18.57
N ASN A 355 18.26 6.80 -18.57
CA ASN A 355 18.48 7.64 -17.39
C ASN A 355 17.50 7.29 -16.26
N ALA A 356 16.25 6.95 -16.57
CA ALA A 356 15.28 6.48 -15.60
C ALA A 356 15.71 5.13 -14.99
N ILE A 357 16.12 4.17 -15.81
CA ILE A 357 16.65 2.87 -15.34
C ILE A 357 17.85 3.09 -14.40
N HIS A 358 18.78 3.98 -14.78
CA HIS A 358 19.94 4.29 -13.93
C HIS A 358 19.49 4.80 -12.54
N ALA A 359 18.55 5.76 -12.48
CA ALA A 359 18.07 6.31 -11.23
C ALA A 359 17.42 5.26 -10.32
N TYR A 360 16.55 4.41 -10.88
CA TYR A 360 15.91 3.35 -10.09
C TYR A 360 16.88 2.23 -9.70
N THR A 361 17.90 1.96 -10.49
CA THR A 361 19.01 1.05 -10.13
C THR A 361 19.82 1.59 -8.96
N GLN A 362 20.06 2.89 -8.89
CA GLN A 362 20.71 3.53 -7.74
C GLN A 362 19.84 3.40 -6.46
N LEU A 363 18.54 3.67 -6.57
CA LEU A 363 17.60 3.47 -5.45
C LEU A 363 17.60 2.01 -4.99
N LEU A 364 17.53 1.05 -5.92
CA LEU A 364 17.58 -0.38 -5.64
C LEU A 364 18.84 -0.78 -4.89
N GLY A 365 20.01 -0.24 -5.27
CA GLY A 365 21.28 -0.50 -4.62
C GLY A 365 21.31 -0.08 -3.15
N ASN A 366 20.65 1.02 -2.80
CA ASN A 366 20.57 1.47 -1.41
C ASN A 366 19.75 0.52 -0.52
N PHE A 367 18.62 0.02 -1.02
CA PHE A 367 17.76 -0.92 -0.28
C PHE A 367 18.25 -2.37 -0.34
N GLY A 368 18.94 -2.79 -1.43
CA GLY A 368 19.54 -4.12 -1.54
C GLY A 368 20.58 -4.42 -0.47
N GLY A 369 21.32 -3.40 0.00
CA GLY A 369 22.24 -3.50 1.12
C GLY A 369 21.54 -3.70 2.47
N GLU A 370 20.34 -3.20 2.67
CA GLU A 370 19.54 -3.41 3.88
C GLU A 370 18.91 -4.81 3.90
N LEU A 371 18.42 -5.34 2.77
CA LEU A 371 17.93 -6.72 2.67
C LEU A 371 19.03 -7.73 3.04
N ALA A 372 20.29 -7.48 2.66
CA ALA A 372 21.40 -8.33 3.04
C ALA A 372 21.70 -8.32 4.56
N LYS A 373 21.33 -7.24 5.27
CA LYS A 373 21.46 -7.15 6.73
C LYS A 373 20.28 -7.83 7.44
N SER A 374 19.04 -7.70 6.94
CA SER A 374 17.85 -8.34 7.51
C SER A 374 17.87 -9.87 7.35
N SER A 375 18.46 -10.37 6.26
CA SER A 375 18.62 -11.81 6.03
C SER A 375 19.67 -12.49 6.94
N SER A 376 20.39 -11.74 7.78
CA SER A 376 21.32 -12.28 8.79
C SER A 376 20.64 -12.64 10.11
N GLU A 377 19.38 -12.30 10.35
CA GLU A 377 18.56 -12.93 11.37
C GLU A 377 17.97 -14.24 10.82
N PRO A 378 17.87 -15.32 11.63
CA PRO A 378 17.48 -16.63 11.11
C PRO A 378 16.04 -16.59 10.58
N GLN A 379 15.93 -16.37 9.28
CA GLN A 379 14.66 -16.56 8.56
C GLN A 379 14.27 -18.03 8.67
N VAL A 380 13.08 -18.28 9.16
CA VAL A 380 12.41 -19.58 9.02
C VAL A 380 12.37 -19.89 7.53
N ALA A 381 13.09 -20.95 7.12
CA ALA A 381 13.25 -21.32 5.72
C ALA A 381 11.88 -21.37 5.00
N PRO A 382 11.81 -20.94 3.72
CA PRO A 382 10.58 -21.01 2.95
C PRO A 382 10.06 -22.44 2.95
N VAL A 383 8.86 -22.63 3.48
CA VAL A 383 8.24 -23.96 3.55
C VAL A 383 7.79 -24.33 2.14
N SER A 384 8.61 -25.14 1.48
CA SER A 384 8.19 -25.85 0.29
C SER A 384 7.00 -26.73 0.67
N LEU A 385 5.81 -26.39 0.19
CA LEU A 385 4.58 -27.21 0.32
C LEU A 385 4.73 -28.62 -0.27
N VAL A 386 5.87 -28.96 -0.85
CA VAL A 386 6.14 -30.20 -1.59
C VAL A 386 7.06 -31.18 -0.87
N SER A 387 7.76 -30.82 0.20
CA SER A 387 8.68 -31.72 0.89
C SER A 387 8.20 -32.17 2.28
N LEU A 388 7.41 -33.22 2.32
CA LEU A 388 7.27 -34.06 3.51
C LEU A 388 8.53 -34.95 3.66
N PRO A 389 9.24 -34.93 4.82
CA PRO A 389 10.29 -35.91 5.06
C PRO A 389 9.66 -37.30 5.21
N LYS A 390 10.07 -38.22 4.33
CA LYS A 390 9.83 -39.66 4.51
C LYS A 390 10.67 -40.12 5.70
N SER A 391 10.03 -40.86 6.61
CA SER A 391 10.57 -41.66 7.70
C SER A 391 10.57 -41.05 9.10
N LEU A 392 9.53 -41.41 9.83
CA LEU A 392 9.68 -41.90 11.21
C LEU A 392 8.98 -43.24 11.29
N LYS A 393 9.78 -44.26 11.13
CA LYS A 393 9.39 -45.66 11.47
C LYS A 393 9.25 -45.76 12.97
N SER A 394 8.15 -46.35 13.36
CA SER A 394 7.81 -46.91 14.64
C SER A 394 8.98 -47.46 15.43
N LYS A 395 9.11 -47.08 16.72
CA LYS A 395 9.61 -47.99 17.76
C LYS A 395 8.65 -47.94 18.96
N ALA A 396 8.17 -49.11 19.27
CA ALA A 396 7.28 -49.44 20.34
C ALA A 396 7.89 -49.18 21.74
N GLU A 397 6.98 -49.02 22.65
CA GLU A 397 7.15 -49.05 24.12
C GLU A 397 7.99 -50.20 24.66
N PRO A 398 8.47 -50.15 25.96
CA PRO A 398 7.53 -50.46 27.05
C PRO A 398 7.76 -49.76 28.40
N SER A 399 6.63 -49.59 29.06
CA SER A 399 6.31 -49.63 30.52
C SER A 399 7.39 -49.67 31.59
N SER A 400 7.27 -48.84 32.65
CA SER A 400 6.91 -49.31 34.00
C SER A 400 7.14 -48.26 35.14
N LYS A 401 6.06 -48.10 35.92
CA LYS A 401 5.96 -48.07 37.39
C LYS A 401 6.63 -46.98 38.23
N LYS A 402 5.67 -46.23 38.89
CA LYS A 402 5.56 -45.96 40.33
C LYS A 402 6.68 -45.33 41.14
N LYS A 403 6.47 -44.19 41.81
CA LYS A 403 6.16 -44.14 43.24
C LYS A 403 5.95 -42.71 43.74
N GLU A 404 5.00 -42.62 44.64
CA GLU A 404 4.59 -41.55 45.56
C GLU A 404 5.71 -41.12 46.54
N LYS A 405 5.58 -39.91 47.04
CA LYS A 405 5.55 -39.38 48.41
C LYS A 405 6.18 -38.00 48.44
N SER A 406 5.56 -37.03 48.95
CA SER A 406 4.98 -36.57 50.20
C SER A 406 5.80 -35.45 50.83
N GLU A 407 5.09 -34.35 51.12
CA GLU A 407 5.22 -33.48 52.30
C GLU A 407 6.45 -32.59 52.51
N GLY A 408 6.16 -31.35 52.86
CA GLY A 408 7.08 -30.44 53.54
C GLY A 408 6.64 -28.99 53.48
N GLU A 409 5.95 -28.56 54.51
CA GLU A 409 5.58 -27.19 54.86
C GLU A 409 6.80 -26.27 55.05
N GLY A 410 6.62 -24.98 54.91
CA GLY A 410 7.58 -23.97 55.34
C GLY A 410 7.12 -22.54 55.06
N GLU A 411 6.55 -21.91 56.07
CA GLU A 411 6.19 -20.50 56.20
C GLU A 411 7.37 -19.55 56.09
N GLY A 412 7.15 -18.34 55.63
CA GLY A 412 8.10 -17.24 55.69
C GLY A 412 7.53 -15.91 55.20
N GLU A 413 7.01 -15.12 56.13
CA GLU A 413 6.56 -13.75 55.96
C GLU A 413 7.64 -12.77 55.50
N GLY A 414 7.25 -11.76 54.74
CA GLY A 414 8.10 -10.62 54.43
C GLY A 414 7.37 -9.49 53.71
N GLU A 415 6.79 -8.58 54.51
CA GLU A 415 6.17 -7.33 54.02
C GLU A 415 7.15 -6.42 53.31
N SER A 416 6.72 -5.80 52.19
CA SER A 416 7.11 -4.41 51.90
C SER A 416 6.04 -3.70 51.06
N LYS A 417 5.59 -2.60 51.57
CA LYS A 417 4.58 -1.69 51.03
C LYS A 417 5.12 -0.88 49.88
N GLY A 418 4.43 -0.89 48.73
CA GLY A 418 4.61 0.04 47.65
C GLY A 418 3.26 0.50 47.08
N LYS A 419 2.91 1.77 47.33
CA LYS A 419 1.65 2.40 46.95
C LYS A 419 1.50 2.48 45.40
N GLY A 420 0.55 1.76 44.86
CA GLY A 420 0.09 1.92 43.49
C GLY A 420 -1.25 2.66 43.46
N LYS A 421 -1.33 3.82 42.84
CA LYS A 421 -2.56 4.58 42.61
C LYS A 421 -3.52 3.84 41.67
N SER A 422 -4.78 3.83 42.04
CA SER A 422 -5.82 3.00 41.45
C SER A 422 -6.25 3.40 40.04
N LEU A 423 -6.67 2.39 39.29
CA LEU A 423 -7.17 2.45 37.91
C LEU A 423 -8.41 3.34 37.68
N SER A 424 -9.04 3.85 38.77
CA SER A 424 -10.25 4.68 38.72
C SER A 424 -10.00 6.14 38.33
N GLU A 425 -8.83 6.69 38.64
CA GLU A 425 -8.52 8.11 38.31
C GLU A 425 -8.18 8.35 36.85
N LYS A 426 -7.63 7.36 36.17
CA LYS A 426 -7.35 7.46 34.71
C LYS A 426 -8.60 7.39 33.82
N LYS A 427 -9.66 6.75 34.27
CA LYS A 427 -10.96 6.72 33.57
C LYS A 427 -11.72 8.04 33.67
N LEU A 428 -11.60 8.74 34.80
CA LEU A 428 -12.31 10.01 35.03
C LEU A 428 -11.69 11.17 34.22
N LEU A 429 -10.37 11.12 33.94
CA LEU A 429 -9.68 12.14 33.13
C LEU A 429 -10.00 11.99 31.63
N LYS A 430 -10.16 10.75 31.14
CA LYS A 430 -10.58 10.50 29.75
C LYS A 430 -12.03 10.90 29.46
N GLN A 431 -12.92 10.81 30.43
CA GLN A 431 -14.32 11.23 30.29
C GLN A 431 -14.50 12.75 30.28
N LYS A 432 -13.63 13.49 30.97
CA LYS A 432 -13.67 14.97 30.93
C LYS A 432 -13.12 15.57 29.66
N LEU A 433 -12.16 14.93 29.00
CA LEU A 433 -11.60 15.37 27.71
C LEU A 433 -12.54 15.10 26.52
N SER A 434 -13.38 14.05 26.58
CA SER A 434 -14.35 13.77 25.51
C SER A 434 -15.61 14.64 25.57
N GLN A 435 -15.92 15.29 26.71
CA GLN A 435 -17.05 16.21 26.84
C GLN A 435 -16.74 17.66 26.49
N GLN A 436 -15.48 18.04 26.36
CA GLN A 436 -15.07 19.37 25.90
C GLN A 436 -15.00 19.51 24.38
N SER A 437 -14.83 18.41 23.62
CA SER A 437 -14.83 18.45 22.15
C SER A 437 -16.22 18.49 21.52
N PHE A 438 -17.30 18.24 22.27
CA PHE A 438 -18.68 18.23 21.76
C PHE A 438 -19.45 19.55 21.99
N LYS A 439 -18.81 20.59 22.54
CA LYS A 439 -19.45 21.90 22.79
C LYS A 439 -18.98 23.05 21.88
N ALA A 440 -18.09 22.77 20.92
CA ALA A 440 -17.56 23.78 20.01
C ALA A 440 -18.23 23.83 18.60
N ASP A 441 -19.17 22.89 18.28
CA ASP A 441 -19.78 22.78 16.94
C ASP A 441 -21.31 23.00 16.92
N ALA A 442 -21.85 23.79 17.84
CA ALA A 442 -23.26 24.16 17.80
C ALA A 442 -23.42 25.67 18.07
N GLY A 443 -23.25 26.47 17.05
CA GLY A 443 -23.52 27.89 17.09
C GLY A 443 -23.01 28.63 15.86
N ASP A 444 -23.70 28.56 14.76
CA ASP A 444 -24.05 29.66 13.87
C ASP A 444 -24.77 29.14 12.61
N ALA A 445 -26.09 29.26 12.64
CA ALA A 445 -26.93 29.21 11.44
C ALA A 445 -28.09 30.18 11.70
N GLY A 446 -27.92 31.41 11.29
CA GLY A 446 -28.92 32.50 11.29
C GLY A 446 -29.07 33.09 9.91
N GLU A 447 -30.29 32.91 9.37
CA GLU A 447 -31.08 33.76 8.51
C GLU A 447 -30.42 34.67 7.45
N ALA A 448 -30.84 34.43 6.21
CA ALA A 448 -31.26 35.44 5.21
C ALA A 448 -31.57 34.69 3.89
N GLY A 449 -32.73 34.70 3.22
CA GLY A 449 -33.67 35.76 2.98
C GLY A 449 -34.17 35.51 1.57
N GLU A 450 -35.49 35.26 1.43
CA GLU A 450 -36.22 35.13 0.17
C GLU A 450 -36.11 36.42 -0.69
N ALA A 451 -36.00 36.25 -2.01
CA ALA A 451 -36.55 37.07 -3.10
C ALA A 451 -35.92 36.54 -4.40
N GLY A 452 -36.60 36.22 -5.49
CA GLY A 452 -37.85 36.62 -6.06
C GLY A 452 -37.83 36.09 -7.49
N GLU A 453 -38.92 35.54 -7.93
CA GLU A 453 -39.23 35.12 -9.29
C GLU A 453 -39.09 36.25 -10.32
N ALA A 454 -38.61 35.93 -11.51
CA ALA A 454 -39.07 36.59 -12.75
C ALA A 454 -38.81 35.69 -13.97
N GLU A 455 -39.92 35.22 -14.54
CA GLU A 455 -40.07 34.69 -15.90
C GLU A 455 -39.63 35.67 -16.98
N LYS A 456 -39.20 35.10 -18.10
CA LYS A 456 -39.51 35.43 -19.53
C LYS A 456 -38.39 34.72 -20.33
N GLY A 457 -38.63 33.77 -21.21
CA GLY A 457 -39.58 33.65 -22.31
C GLY A 457 -38.98 34.25 -23.59
N VAL A 458 -38.98 33.45 -24.66
CA VAL A 458 -38.89 33.80 -26.09
C VAL A 458 -37.64 33.26 -26.82
N ASP A 459 -37.82 32.15 -27.50
CA ASP A 459 -37.89 31.82 -28.94
C ASP A 459 -36.66 32.07 -29.85
N GLU A 460 -36.35 30.96 -30.57
CA GLU A 460 -36.04 30.85 -32.02
C GLU A 460 -34.82 31.65 -32.59
N GLU A 461 -33.77 30.99 -32.96
CA GLU A 461 -33.44 30.49 -34.31
C GLU A 461 -32.26 29.50 -34.27
#